data_d8072f0432f415fb6ec34baf92e31f8e
#
_entry.id   d8072f0432f415fb6ec34baf92e31f8e
#
_cell.length_a   1.000
_cell.length_b   1.000
_cell.length_c   1.000
_cell.angle_alpha   90.00
_cell.angle_beta   90.00
_cell.angle_gamma   90.00
#
_symmetry.space_group_name_H-M   'P 1'
#
loop_
_entity.id
_entity.type
_entity.pdbx_description
1 polymer ?
#
loop_
_entity_poly.entity_id
_entity_poly.type
_entity_poly.pdbx_seq_one_letter_code
_entity_poly.pdbx_strand_id
1 'polypeptide(L)'
;MNKILKVLALGAMALSTTACSDFLEVNPRTQVSETEFYKTEDDMMKGLYAVMNEMQTRMPEVWSYSSLLGDESETGGGIGEGSYKTKWDTFTYDATSCFGAWGYGSWWNEWDFGLFNGVIAANLLIDKLAGCNLNADFVNSISAEARFYRAIFYYHLFMGYEQFPLIKHYLAASEMYSVAKGTREEIYEFMMGDLDDEVTKYLPQRSATQQGRVCRDAAKLLRAKIILFHRDETKYQVALNDMKEIITSGRYQLNPDYQSLWVKDGEWCAESIFEVCYAGNNSGEGFGLARSLGGRNIVDPRSAEQGGLGEGYGQNTMPSTVYNMFKEGDTRREGTVIVYADEAKKVAEMVAKGELPAGSAFQVSDQQENYEGLGHYKIHPRKETTSTVNPTDNYYNSWRIYRYADVLLLAVGA
;
A
#
# COMPACT_ATOMS: atom_id res chain seq x y z
N MET A 1 71.81 -13.24 19.36
CA MET A 1 70.70 -12.31 19.40
C MET A 1 70.28 -12.14 20.87
N ASN A 2 70.61 -10.97 21.44
CA ASN A 2 70.61 -10.69 22.87
C ASN A 2 69.24 -10.84 23.53
N LYS A 3 69.15 -11.45 24.72
CA LYS A 3 67.92 -11.58 25.53
C LYS A 3 67.18 -10.24 25.72
N ILE A 4 67.92 -9.14 25.75
CA ILE A 4 67.41 -7.76 25.85
C ILE A 4 66.57 -7.37 24.59
N LEU A 5 67.02 -7.78 23.38
CA LEU A 5 66.30 -7.49 22.15
C LEU A 5 64.95 -8.25 22.06
N LYS A 6 64.88 -9.47 22.61
CA LYS A 6 63.64 -10.26 22.69
C LYS A 6 62.61 -9.68 23.66
N VAL A 7 63.08 -9.12 24.81
CA VAL A 7 62.22 -8.49 25.78
C VAL A 7 61.69 -7.15 25.27
N LEU A 8 62.50 -6.37 24.56
CA LEU A 8 62.07 -5.13 23.90
C LEU A 8 61.08 -5.40 22.74
N ALA A 9 61.23 -6.47 21.99
CA ALA A 9 60.32 -6.86 20.93
C ALA A 9 58.96 -7.36 21.50
N LEU A 10 58.98 -8.10 22.61
CA LEU A 10 57.72 -8.51 23.28
C LEU A 10 57.00 -7.32 23.95
N GLY A 11 57.74 -6.36 24.53
CA GLY A 11 57.20 -5.13 25.11
C GLY A 11 56.56 -4.22 24.06
N ALA A 12 57.14 -4.12 22.87
CA ALA A 12 56.56 -3.36 21.73
C ALA A 12 55.33 -4.00 21.13
N MET A 13 55.21 -5.34 21.14
CA MET A 13 54.01 -6.05 20.68
C MET A 13 52.84 -5.95 21.70
N ALA A 14 53.13 -5.85 23.01
CA ALA A 14 52.10 -5.70 24.04
C ALA A 14 51.53 -4.27 24.10
N LEU A 15 52.29 -3.25 23.67
CA LEU A 15 51.83 -1.86 23.60
C LEU A 15 51.04 -1.52 22.33
N SER A 16 51.07 -2.37 21.30
CA SER A 16 50.32 -2.15 20.06
C SER A 16 48.90 -2.70 20.08
N THR A 17 48.47 -3.41 21.13
CA THR A 17 47.11 -3.99 21.23
C THR A 17 46.11 -3.12 22.00
N THR A 18 46.54 -1.99 22.59
CA THR A 18 45.65 -1.11 23.36
C THR A 18 45.36 0.24 22.69
N ALA A 19 45.82 0.45 21.44
CA ALA A 19 45.75 1.79 20.82
C ALA A 19 44.79 1.93 19.66
N CYS A 20 43.86 0.99 19.42
CA CYS A 20 43.00 1.04 18.22
C CYS A 20 41.51 0.82 18.44
N SER A 21 40.97 0.87 19.67
CA SER A 21 39.51 0.82 19.79
C SER A 21 38.85 2.13 19.36
N ASP A 22 39.37 3.27 19.74
CA ASP A 22 38.77 4.58 19.43
C ASP A 22 39.00 5.06 17.99
N PHE A 23 40.02 4.50 17.30
CA PHE A 23 40.30 4.87 15.89
C PHE A 23 39.35 4.17 14.89
N LEU A 24 38.69 3.09 15.30
CA LEU A 24 37.74 2.35 14.46
C LEU A 24 36.28 2.74 14.77
N GLU A 25 36.01 3.51 15.81
CA GLU A 25 34.69 4.11 16.02
C GLU A 25 34.56 5.36 15.13
N VAL A 26 34.33 5.13 13.86
CA VAL A 26 33.87 6.17 12.95
C VAL A 26 32.40 6.42 13.28
N ASN A 27 32.13 7.38 14.15
CA ASN A 27 30.79 7.95 14.24
C ASN A 27 30.48 8.60 12.89
N PRO A 28 29.59 8.03 12.06
CA PRO A 28 29.26 8.63 10.78
C PRO A 28 28.64 10.00 11.04
N ARG A 29 29.32 11.07 10.63
CA ARG A 29 28.88 12.47 10.85
C ARG A 29 27.60 12.82 10.09
N THR A 30 27.11 11.91 9.25
CA THR A 30 25.94 12.09 8.37
C THR A 30 24.83 11.07 8.59
N GLN A 31 25.03 10.07 9.47
CA GLN A 31 23.99 9.07 9.80
C GLN A 31 23.88 8.98 11.34
N VAL A 32 22.67 9.14 11.84
CA VAL A 32 22.37 8.91 13.26
C VAL A 32 22.35 7.39 13.47
N SER A 33 23.10 6.88 14.46
CA SER A 33 23.05 5.45 14.79
C SER A 33 21.65 5.08 15.31
N GLU A 34 21.25 3.82 15.19
CA GLU A 34 19.97 3.34 15.73
C GLU A 34 19.85 3.60 17.26
N THR A 35 20.95 3.58 17.97
CA THR A 35 21.00 3.85 19.42
C THR A 35 20.80 5.34 19.77
N GLU A 36 21.09 6.25 18.84
CA GLU A 36 20.90 7.69 18.97
C GLU A 36 19.55 8.18 18.43
N PHE A 37 18.95 7.43 17.54
CA PHE A 37 17.60 7.63 17.02
C PHE A 37 16.54 7.10 18.02
N TYR A 38 15.30 7.38 17.86
CA TYR A 38 14.18 6.95 18.72
C TYR A 38 14.22 7.49 20.15
N LYS A 39 14.73 8.70 20.37
CA LYS A 39 14.79 9.34 21.70
C LYS A 39 13.72 10.39 21.95
N THR A 40 13.18 11.00 20.89
CA THR A 40 12.20 12.09 20.95
C THR A 40 10.89 11.68 20.30
N GLU A 41 9.81 12.43 20.61
CA GLU A 41 8.53 12.24 19.92
C GLU A 41 8.65 12.42 18.40
N ASP A 42 9.49 13.35 17.94
CA ASP A 42 9.77 13.57 16.52
C ASP A 42 10.47 12.36 15.89
N ASP A 43 11.40 11.72 16.57
CA ASP A 43 12.04 10.49 16.08
C ASP A 43 11.06 9.34 15.99
N MET A 44 10.18 9.18 16.99
CA MET A 44 9.12 8.15 16.95
C MET A 44 8.12 8.41 15.79
N MET A 45 7.80 9.69 15.55
CA MET A 45 6.97 10.07 14.38
C MET A 45 7.65 9.72 13.06
N LYS A 46 8.96 9.96 12.93
CA LYS A 46 9.73 9.53 11.74
C LYS A 46 9.73 8.01 11.58
N GLY A 47 9.81 7.27 12.70
CA GLY A 47 9.63 5.82 12.72
C GLY A 47 8.25 5.39 12.20
N LEU A 48 7.19 6.08 12.62
CA LEU A 48 5.84 5.82 12.10
C LEU A 48 5.74 6.15 10.60
N TYR A 49 6.33 7.25 10.16
CA TYR A 49 6.37 7.58 8.73
C TYR A 49 7.11 6.54 7.89
N ALA A 50 8.15 5.90 8.45
CA ALA A 50 8.82 4.77 7.79
C ALA A 50 7.86 3.57 7.63
N VAL A 51 7.05 3.25 8.64
CA VAL A 51 6.02 2.20 8.54
C VAL A 51 4.95 2.57 7.50
N MET A 52 4.49 3.82 7.49
CA MET A 52 3.52 4.32 6.51
C MET A 52 4.08 4.28 5.08
N ASN A 53 5.38 4.55 4.91
CA ASN A 53 6.06 4.46 3.62
C ASN A 53 6.07 3.03 3.06
N GLU A 54 6.22 2.01 3.90
CA GLU A 54 6.08 0.61 3.45
C GLU A 54 4.65 0.33 2.94
N MET A 55 3.62 0.86 3.60
CA MET A 55 2.24 0.79 3.11
C MET A 55 2.09 1.48 1.75
N GLN A 56 2.65 2.68 1.62
CA GLN A 56 2.58 3.50 0.40
C GLN A 56 3.28 2.82 -0.79
N THR A 57 4.44 2.20 -0.57
CA THR A 57 5.29 1.67 -1.64
C THR A 57 4.96 0.22 -2.00
N ARG A 58 4.50 -0.61 -1.06
CA ARG A 58 4.34 -2.07 -1.25
C ARG A 58 2.92 -2.50 -1.59
N MET A 59 1.93 -1.89 -0.94
CA MET A 59 0.54 -2.29 -1.12
C MET A 59 -0.01 -2.11 -2.54
N PRO A 60 0.41 -1.13 -3.35
CA PRO A 60 -0.02 -1.03 -4.73
C PRO A 60 0.25 -2.28 -5.57
N GLU A 61 1.40 -2.91 -5.40
CA GLU A 61 1.74 -4.15 -6.12
C GLU A 61 0.91 -5.34 -5.63
N VAL A 62 0.74 -5.47 -4.30
CA VAL A 62 -0.15 -6.48 -3.72
C VAL A 62 -1.54 -6.40 -4.33
N TRP A 63 -2.07 -5.18 -4.49
CA TRP A 63 -3.37 -4.96 -5.10
C TRP A 63 -3.37 -5.33 -6.60
N SER A 64 -2.32 -4.99 -7.34
CA SER A 64 -2.20 -5.34 -8.75
C SER A 64 -2.31 -6.86 -8.99
N TYR A 65 -1.66 -7.67 -8.16
CA TYR A 65 -1.77 -9.13 -8.23
C TYR A 65 -3.11 -9.65 -7.73
N SER A 66 -3.64 -9.07 -6.64
CA SER A 66 -4.93 -9.47 -6.10
C SER A 66 -6.06 -9.27 -7.11
N SER A 67 -6.01 -8.22 -7.93
CA SER A 67 -7.03 -7.95 -8.95
C SER A 67 -7.01 -8.98 -10.09
N LEU A 68 -5.84 -9.54 -10.42
CA LEU A 68 -5.72 -10.66 -11.36
C LEU A 68 -6.28 -11.96 -10.77
N LEU A 69 -5.96 -12.25 -9.50
CA LEU A 69 -6.49 -13.42 -8.78
C LEU A 69 -8.01 -13.34 -8.56
N GLY A 70 -8.58 -12.16 -8.56
CA GLY A 70 -10.02 -11.91 -8.33
C GLY A 70 -10.85 -11.77 -9.60
N ASP A 71 -10.29 -12.00 -10.79
CA ASP A 71 -10.94 -11.82 -12.11
C ASP A 71 -11.44 -10.37 -12.35
N GLU A 72 -10.96 -9.41 -11.56
CA GLU A 72 -11.29 -7.97 -11.74
C GLU A 72 -10.43 -7.30 -12.81
N SER A 73 -9.33 -7.95 -13.17
CA SER A 73 -8.40 -7.55 -14.20
C SER A 73 -7.86 -8.78 -14.91
N GLU A 74 -7.40 -8.60 -16.12
CA GLU A 74 -6.61 -9.59 -16.87
C GLU A 74 -5.20 -9.05 -17.12
N THR A 75 -4.25 -9.96 -17.33
CA THR A 75 -2.88 -9.58 -17.65
C THR A 75 -2.84 -8.75 -18.92
N GLY A 76 -2.26 -7.56 -18.82
CA GLY A 76 -2.05 -6.61 -19.92
C GLY A 76 -0.56 -6.37 -20.18
N GLY A 77 -0.26 -5.16 -20.61
CA GLY A 77 1.07 -4.75 -21.08
C GLY A 77 1.21 -4.89 -22.57
N GLY A 78 2.37 -4.58 -23.15
CA GLY A 78 2.65 -4.84 -24.57
C GLY A 78 2.67 -6.35 -24.83
N ILE A 79 2.40 -6.73 -26.08
CA ILE A 79 2.38 -8.14 -26.48
C ILE A 79 3.70 -8.82 -26.10
N GLY A 80 3.62 -9.86 -25.27
CA GLY A 80 4.76 -10.59 -24.72
C GLY A 80 5.42 -9.99 -23.48
N GLU A 81 4.99 -8.83 -22.99
CA GLU A 81 5.52 -8.21 -21.76
C GLU A 81 4.90 -8.81 -20.49
N GLY A 82 3.64 -9.22 -20.53
CA GLY A 82 2.87 -9.65 -19.36
C GLY A 82 3.13 -11.07 -18.85
N SER A 83 4.10 -11.79 -19.41
CA SER A 83 4.29 -13.23 -19.17
C SER A 83 4.44 -13.63 -17.70
N TYR A 84 4.99 -12.77 -16.85
CA TYR A 84 5.13 -13.03 -15.42
C TYR A 84 3.79 -12.85 -14.65
N LYS A 85 2.96 -11.89 -15.03
CA LYS A 85 1.63 -11.67 -14.46
C LYS A 85 0.62 -12.70 -14.96
N THR A 86 0.78 -13.21 -16.18
CA THR A 86 -0.10 -14.22 -16.78
C THR A 86 -0.22 -15.48 -15.92
N LYS A 87 0.85 -15.87 -15.23
CA LYS A 87 0.81 -17.04 -14.36
C LYS A 87 -0.11 -16.86 -13.15
N TRP A 88 -0.30 -15.63 -12.69
CA TRP A 88 -1.25 -15.32 -11.62
C TRP A 88 -2.68 -15.29 -12.14
N ASP A 89 -2.87 -14.63 -13.24
CA ASP A 89 -4.12 -14.54 -13.95
C ASP A 89 -4.68 -15.94 -14.30
N THR A 90 -3.81 -16.83 -14.75
CA THR A 90 -4.17 -18.22 -15.12
C THR A 90 -4.03 -19.25 -14.01
N PHE A 91 -3.67 -18.84 -12.79
CA PHE A 91 -3.41 -19.74 -11.64
C PHE A 91 -2.36 -20.84 -11.92
N THR A 92 -1.38 -20.56 -12.79
CA THR A 92 -0.31 -21.49 -13.17
C THR A 92 1.03 -21.18 -12.52
N TYR A 93 1.03 -20.35 -11.49
CA TYR A 93 2.23 -20.00 -10.73
C TYR A 93 2.72 -21.20 -9.88
N ASP A 94 4.01 -21.27 -9.70
CA ASP A 94 4.71 -22.25 -8.86
C ASP A 94 5.85 -21.59 -8.07
N ALA A 95 6.50 -22.34 -7.17
CA ALA A 95 7.59 -21.82 -6.34
C ALA A 95 8.76 -21.23 -7.16
N THR A 96 8.95 -21.64 -8.42
CA THR A 96 10.03 -21.14 -9.29
C THR A 96 9.61 -19.92 -10.07
N SER A 97 8.36 -19.83 -10.46
CA SER A 97 7.79 -18.68 -11.17
C SER A 97 7.49 -17.51 -10.24
N CYS A 98 7.35 -17.79 -8.95
CA CYS A 98 7.21 -16.79 -7.91
C CYS A 98 8.47 -15.94 -7.71
N PHE A 99 9.66 -16.41 -8.09
CA PHE A 99 10.93 -15.77 -7.81
C PHE A 99 11.61 -15.09 -9.02
N GLY A 100 10.83 -14.61 -9.96
CA GLY A 100 11.27 -13.60 -10.90
C GLY A 100 11.81 -14.06 -12.24
N ALA A 101 10.97 -13.89 -13.25
CA ALA A 101 11.35 -14.12 -14.65
C ALA A 101 12.24 -13.02 -15.27
N TRP A 102 12.49 -11.90 -14.57
CA TRP A 102 13.13 -10.72 -15.19
C TRP A 102 14.52 -10.36 -14.66
N GLY A 103 15.12 -11.12 -13.74
CA GLY A 103 16.48 -10.82 -13.25
C GLY A 103 16.65 -9.47 -12.53
N TYR A 104 15.65 -8.65 -12.48
CA TYR A 104 15.53 -7.47 -11.62
C TYR A 104 14.77 -7.92 -10.39
N GLY A 105 15.33 -7.74 -9.22
CA GLY A 105 14.77 -8.13 -7.93
C GLY A 105 13.24 -8.13 -7.99
N SER A 106 12.68 -9.31 -8.12
CA SER A 106 11.38 -9.50 -8.72
C SER A 106 10.30 -8.81 -7.91
N TRP A 107 9.30 -8.32 -8.57
CA TRP A 107 8.02 -7.81 -8.05
C TRP A 107 7.37 -8.74 -7.00
N TRP A 108 7.76 -10.03 -6.93
CA TRP A 108 7.41 -11.00 -5.89
C TRP A 108 7.99 -10.71 -4.53
N ASN A 109 9.17 -10.08 -4.50
CA ASN A 109 9.72 -9.57 -3.27
C ASN A 109 8.78 -8.55 -2.63
N GLU A 110 7.84 -8.00 -3.40
CA GLU A 110 6.90 -7.03 -2.88
C GLU A 110 5.79 -7.69 -2.04
N TRP A 111 5.23 -8.83 -2.47
CA TRP A 111 4.22 -9.52 -1.65
C TRP A 111 4.83 -10.08 -0.35
N ASP A 112 5.92 -10.84 -0.45
CA ASP A 112 6.54 -11.45 0.72
C ASP A 112 7.44 -10.46 1.47
N PHE A 113 8.50 -10.04 0.82
CA PHE A 113 9.52 -9.21 1.45
C PHE A 113 9.04 -7.79 1.70
N GLY A 114 8.24 -7.23 0.81
CA GLY A 114 7.68 -5.90 0.99
C GLY A 114 6.77 -5.83 2.20
N LEU A 115 5.85 -6.78 2.36
CA LEU A 115 4.97 -6.84 3.52
C LEU A 115 5.73 -7.14 4.81
N PHE A 116 6.75 -8.02 4.77
CA PHE A 116 7.62 -8.26 5.93
C PHE A 116 8.49 -7.04 6.28
N ASN A 117 8.92 -6.21 5.33
CA ASN A 117 9.58 -4.95 5.66
C ASN A 117 8.66 -4.05 6.49
N GLY A 118 7.39 -3.96 6.13
CA GLY A 118 6.38 -3.24 6.90
C GLY A 118 6.19 -3.81 8.32
N VAL A 119 6.15 -5.14 8.45
CA VAL A 119 6.10 -5.82 9.77
C VAL A 119 7.35 -5.51 10.59
N ILE A 120 8.55 -5.58 10.00
CA ILE A 120 9.81 -5.32 10.69
C ILE A 120 9.90 -3.86 11.13
N ALA A 121 9.52 -2.91 10.27
CA ALA A 121 9.48 -1.49 10.60
C ALA A 121 8.49 -1.20 11.76
N ALA A 122 7.30 -1.82 11.72
CA ALA A 122 6.32 -1.69 12.78
C ALA A 122 6.82 -2.30 14.11
N ASN A 123 7.42 -3.49 14.06
CA ASN A 123 8.01 -4.13 15.24
C ASN A 123 9.11 -3.27 15.86
N LEU A 124 10.02 -2.74 15.04
CA LEU A 124 11.09 -1.85 15.53
C LEU A 124 10.50 -0.66 16.27
N LEU A 125 9.52 0.03 15.66
CA LEU A 125 8.88 1.19 16.29
C LEU A 125 8.17 0.80 17.59
N ILE A 126 7.42 -0.28 17.63
CA ILE A 126 6.69 -0.76 18.82
C ILE A 126 7.68 -1.06 19.95
N ASP A 127 8.78 -1.76 19.66
CA ASP A 127 9.80 -2.11 20.65
C ASP A 127 10.52 -0.86 21.19
N LYS A 128 10.83 0.13 20.35
CA LYS A 128 11.41 1.41 20.77
C LYS A 128 10.45 2.23 21.63
N LEU A 129 9.15 2.25 21.28
CA LEU A 129 8.12 2.89 22.09
C LEU A 129 7.96 2.24 23.46
N ALA A 130 8.02 0.91 23.54
CA ALA A 130 7.93 0.19 24.83
C ALA A 130 9.10 0.48 25.77
N GLY A 131 10.27 0.81 25.24
CA GLY A 131 11.49 1.11 26.01
C GLY A 131 11.76 2.60 26.25
N CYS A 132 10.92 3.52 25.76
CA CYS A 132 11.18 4.96 25.85
C CYS A 132 10.58 5.60 27.12
N ASN A 133 11.07 6.80 27.44
CA ASN A 133 10.54 7.62 28.55
C ASN A 133 9.88 8.89 27.99
N LEU A 134 8.88 8.71 27.12
CA LEU A 134 8.09 9.78 26.51
C LEU A 134 6.68 9.86 27.12
N ASN A 135 5.90 10.85 26.70
CA ASN A 135 4.51 11.00 27.16
C ASN A 135 3.69 9.73 26.87
N ALA A 136 3.00 9.20 27.88
CA ALA A 136 2.27 7.94 27.77
C ALA A 136 1.13 7.97 26.74
N ASP A 137 0.41 9.08 26.61
CA ASP A 137 -0.68 9.20 25.63
C ASP A 137 -0.12 9.20 24.19
N PHE A 138 1.01 9.89 24.00
CA PHE A 138 1.74 9.85 22.72
C PHE A 138 2.19 8.42 22.40
N VAL A 139 2.89 7.76 23.35
CA VAL A 139 3.40 6.38 23.18
C VAL A 139 2.27 5.42 22.82
N ASN A 140 1.16 5.47 23.56
CA ASN A 140 0.00 4.61 23.33
C ASN A 140 -0.63 4.86 21.95
N SER A 141 -0.77 6.13 21.55
CA SER A 141 -1.35 6.50 20.24
C SER A 141 -0.49 6.02 19.09
N ILE A 142 0.83 6.28 19.13
CA ILE A 142 1.75 5.86 18.05
C ILE A 142 1.91 4.34 18.01
N SER A 143 1.94 3.67 19.18
CA SER A 143 1.95 2.22 19.25
C SER A 143 0.69 1.60 18.63
N ALA A 144 -0.47 2.18 18.90
CA ALA A 144 -1.72 1.70 18.32
C ALA A 144 -1.76 1.84 16.78
N GLU A 145 -1.22 2.94 16.24
CA GLU A 145 -1.09 3.09 14.79
C GLU A 145 -0.09 2.09 14.19
N ALA A 146 1.08 1.91 14.81
CA ALA A 146 2.07 0.93 14.36
C ALA A 146 1.51 -0.50 14.38
N ARG A 147 0.71 -0.86 15.39
CA ARG A 147 0.02 -2.14 15.49
C ARG A 147 -1.04 -2.31 14.41
N PHE A 148 -1.81 -1.28 14.08
CA PHE A 148 -2.73 -1.32 12.95
C PHE A 148 -2.00 -1.61 11.64
N TYR A 149 -0.87 -0.92 11.36
CA TYR A 149 -0.08 -1.19 10.16
C TYR A 149 0.51 -2.61 10.17
N ARG A 150 0.97 -3.10 11.31
CA ARG A 150 1.43 -4.49 11.43
C ARG A 150 0.32 -5.49 11.14
N ALA A 151 -0.88 -5.26 11.68
CA ALA A 151 -2.04 -6.10 11.43
C ALA A 151 -2.47 -6.10 9.95
N ILE A 152 -2.45 -4.96 9.26
CA ILE A 152 -2.82 -4.91 7.84
C ILE A 152 -1.78 -5.59 6.96
N PHE A 153 -0.47 -5.47 7.26
CA PHE A 153 0.57 -6.23 6.56
C PHE A 153 0.40 -7.74 6.77
N TYR A 154 0.17 -8.17 8.00
CA TYR A 154 -0.10 -9.57 8.29
C TYR A 154 -1.39 -10.08 7.66
N TYR A 155 -2.44 -9.27 7.59
CA TYR A 155 -3.69 -9.63 6.93
C TYR A 155 -3.47 -9.94 5.45
N HIS A 156 -2.67 -9.14 4.75
CA HIS A 156 -2.35 -9.42 3.35
C HIS A 156 -1.47 -10.67 3.16
N LEU A 157 -0.50 -10.91 4.05
CA LEU A 157 0.22 -12.19 4.08
C LEU A 157 -0.73 -13.37 4.36
N PHE A 158 -1.65 -13.20 5.30
CA PHE A 158 -2.63 -14.20 5.70
C PHE A 158 -3.64 -14.56 4.59
N MET A 159 -3.95 -13.61 3.71
CA MET A 159 -4.76 -13.89 2.52
C MET A 159 -4.01 -14.70 1.47
N GLY A 160 -2.71 -14.52 1.34
CA GLY A 160 -1.89 -15.20 0.32
C GLY A 160 -1.28 -16.53 0.78
N TYR A 161 -1.07 -16.70 2.10
CA TYR A 161 -0.35 -17.86 2.66
C TYR A 161 -1.10 -18.47 3.83
N GLU A 162 -1.07 -19.78 3.90
CA GLU A 162 -1.67 -20.50 5.02
C GLU A 162 -0.79 -20.42 6.27
N GLN A 163 0.53 -20.47 6.09
CA GLN A 163 1.53 -20.43 7.16
C GLN A 163 2.77 -19.68 6.70
N PHE A 164 3.26 -18.77 7.53
CA PHE A 164 4.46 -17.99 7.27
C PHE A 164 5.16 -17.63 8.59
N PRO A 165 6.43 -17.13 8.57
CA PRO A 165 7.13 -16.71 9.78
C PRO A 165 6.35 -15.66 10.57
N LEU A 166 6.01 -15.94 11.82
CA LEU A 166 5.29 -15.02 12.70
C LEU A 166 6.30 -14.20 13.54
N ILE A 167 6.67 -13.03 13.04
CA ILE A 167 7.66 -12.12 13.66
C ILE A 167 6.93 -11.15 14.59
N LYS A 168 7.03 -11.38 15.90
CA LYS A 168 6.26 -10.63 16.91
C LYS A 168 6.97 -9.40 17.46
N HIS A 169 8.28 -9.29 17.27
CA HIS A 169 9.16 -8.22 17.73
C HIS A 169 10.29 -7.98 16.75
N TYR A 170 11.06 -6.92 16.91
CA TYR A 170 12.25 -6.65 16.09
C TYR A 170 13.33 -7.69 16.35
N LEU A 171 13.79 -8.36 15.28
CA LEU A 171 14.74 -9.46 15.37
C LEU A 171 16.18 -8.96 15.28
N ALA A 172 17.05 -9.46 16.15
CA ALA A 172 18.49 -9.37 15.94
C ALA A 172 18.90 -10.19 14.70
N ALA A 173 19.99 -9.82 14.05
CA ALA A 173 20.48 -10.50 12.86
C ALA A 173 20.69 -12.03 13.05
N SER A 174 21.06 -12.46 14.27
CA SER A 174 21.22 -13.87 14.64
C SER A 174 19.91 -14.65 14.74
N GLU A 175 18.76 -13.96 14.89
CA GLU A 175 17.43 -14.56 15.07
C GLU A 175 16.69 -14.75 13.75
N MET A 176 17.06 -13.97 12.71
CA MET A 176 16.32 -13.91 11.45
C MET A 176 16.12 -15.27 10.75
N TYR A 177 17.06 -16.19 10.91
CA TYR A 177 17.01 -17.53 10.30
C TYR A 177 16.35 -18.60 11.18
N SER A 178 15.93 -18.25 12.38
CA SER A 178 15.37 -19.20 13.37
C SER A 178 13.89 -19.00 13.65
N VAL A 179 13.23 -18.03 12.98
CA VAL A 179 11.81 -17.76 13.18
C VAL A 179 10.97 -18.93 12.64
N ALA A 180 10.19 -19.53 13.51
CA ALA A 180 9.25 -20.59 13.12
C ALA A 180 8.05 -20.00 12.35
N LYS A 181 7.48 -20.80 11.45
CA LYS A 181 6.18 -20.49 10.85
C LYS A 181 5.10 -20.54 11.94
N GLY A 182 4.27 -19.52 11.99
CA GLY A 182 3.06 -19.53 12.79
C GLY A 182 1.99 -20.43 12.13
N THR A 183 1.17 -21.06 12.94
CA THR A 183 -0.07 -21.65 12.47
C THR A 183 -1.06 -20.57 12.05
N ARG A 184 -2.04 -20.92 11.23
CA ARG A 184 -3.10 -19.99 10.82
C ARG A 184 -3.80 -19.34 12.02
N GLU A 185 -4.05 -20.13 13.07
CA GLU A 185 -4.67 -19.64 14.31
C GLU A 185 -3.77 -18.68 15.09
N GLU A 186 -2.48 -19.01 15.25
CA GLU A 186 -1.53 -18.11 15.94
C GLU A 186 -1.37 -16.77 15.24
N ILE A 187 -1.39 -16.77 13.91
CA ILE A 187 -1.32 -15.54 13.11
C ILE A 187 -2.61 -14.73 13.27
N TYR A 188 -3.77 -15.39 13.21
CA TYR A 188 -5.07 -14.77 13.42
C TYR A 188 -5.17 -14.13 14.79
N GLU A 189 -4.88 -14.85 15.87
CA GLU A 189 -4.94 -14.32 17.24
C GLU A 189 -3.93 -13.18 17.46
N PHE A 190 -2.77 -13.23 16.80
CA PHE A 190 -1.80 -12.14 16.89
C PHE A 190 -2.33 -10.85 16.26
N MET A 191 -2.94 -10.93 15.06
CA MET A 191 -3.59 -9.78 14.42
C MET A 191 -4.76 -9.24 15.26
N MET A 192 -5.57 -10.13 15.84
CA MET A 192 -6.67 -9.75 16.72
C MET A 192 -6.18 -9.04 17.99
N GLY A 193 -5.04 -9.44 18.54
CA GLY A 193 -4.40 -8.74 19.66
C GLY A 193 -3.89 -7.34 19.31
N ASP A 194 -3.45 -7.12 18.07
CA ASP A 194 -3.07 -5.78 17.59
C ASP A 194 -4.27 -4.85 17.37
N LEU A 195 -5.47 -5.41 17.16
CA LEU A 195 -6.71 -4.69 16.90
C LEU A 195 -7.71 -4.78 18.08
N ASP A 196 -7.25 -5.23 19.25
CA ASP A 196 -8.06 -5.28 20.45
C ASP A 196 -8.53 -3.87 20.88
N ASP A 197 -9.68 -3.80 21.55
CA ASP A 197 -10.26 -2.53 22.02
C ASP A 197 -9.31 -1.78 22.97
N GLU A 198 -8.54 -2.51 23.81
CA GLU A 198 -7.56 -1.92 24.73
C GLU A 198 -6.39 -1.25 23.96
N VAL A 199 -6.12 -1.64 22.72
CA VAL A 199 -5.15 -1.01 21.84
C VAL A 199 -5.80 0.11 21.03
N THR A 200 -6.89 -0.20 20.34
CA THR A 200 -7.52 0.71 19.38
C THR A 200 -8.20 1.91 20.03
N LYS A 201 -8.50 1.87 21.35
CA LYS A 201 -9.00 3.03 22.09
C LYS A 201 -8.09 4.26 22.04
N TYR A 202 -6.79 4.06 21.80
CA TYR A 202 -5.82 5.14 21.66
C TYR A 202 -5.75 5.75 20.26
N LEU A 203 -6.39 5.11 19.27
CA LEU A 203 -6.53 5.70 17.95
C LEU A 203 -7.53 6.85 17.96
N PRO A 204 -7.25 7.95 17.23
CA PRO A 204 -8.18 9.07 17.15
C PRO A 204 -9.48 8.67 16.43
N GLN A 205 -10.52 9.44 16.65
CA GLN A 205 -11.66 9.46 15.73
C GLN A 205 -11.23 10.10 14.41
N ARG A 206 -11.91 9.77 13.30
CA ARG A 206 -11.63 10.40 12.01
C ARG A 206 -11.66 11.92 12.13
N SER A 207 -10.63 12.56 11.64
CA SER A 207 -10.49 14.02 11.59
C SER A 207 -10.02 14.47 10.23
N ALA A 208 -10.61 15.52 9.69
CA ALA A 208 -10.17 16.14 8.43
C ALA A 208 -8.76 16.74 8.52
N THR A 209 -8.26 17.03 9.73
CA THR A 209 -6.91 17.59 9.93
C THR A 209 -5.81 16.53 10.08
N GLN A 210 -6.18 15.25 10.11
CA GLN A 210 -5.26 14.12 10.25
C GLN A 210 -5.38 13.16 9.07
N GLN A 211 -5.50 13.70 7.88
CA GLN A 211 -5.52 12.93 6.65
C GLN A 211 -4.26 12.06 6.53
N GLY A 212 -4.43 10.81 6.09
CA GLY A 212 -3.34 9.82 6.03
C GLY A 212 -3.04 9.10 7.34
N ARG A 213 -3.53 9.56 8.51
CA ARG A 213 -3.39 8.88 9.80
C ARG A 213 -4.52 7.88 10.03
N VAL A 214 -4.21 6.84 10.79
CA VAL A 214 -5.17 5.78 11.12
C VAL A 214 -6.19 6.29 12.13
N CYS A 215 -7.46 6.01 11.89
CA CYS A 215 -8.54 6.26 12.85
C CYS A 215 -9.08 4.94 13.44
N ARG A 216 -9.79 5.05 14.57
CA ARG A 216 -10.36 3.88 15.25
C ARG A 216 -11.32 3.10 14.35
N ASP A 217 -12.09 3.78 13.52
CA ASP A 217 -13.03 3.13 12.61
C ASP A 217 -12.33 2.29 11.54
N ALA A 218 -11.13 2.70 11.08
CA ALA A 218 -10.31 1.90 10.18
C ALA A 218 -9.82 0.60 10.84
N ALA A 219 -9.43 0.67 12.12
CA ALA A 219 -9.02 -0.53 12.86
C ALA A 219 -10.18 -1.50 13.10
N LYS A 220 -11.37 -1.01 13.43
CA LYS A 220 -12.60 -1.80 13.56
C LYS A 220 -12.96 -2.48 12.24
N LEU A 221 -12.86 -1.77 11.13
CA LEU A 221 -13.15 -2.30 9.81
C LEU A 221 -12.15 -3.40 9.42
N LEU A 222 -10.85 -3.20 9.68
CA LEU A 222 -9.83 -4.23 9.46
C LEU A 222 -10.10 -5.47 10.33
N ARG A 223 -10.43 -5.28 11.61
CA ARG A 223 -10.81 -6.38 12.52
C ARG A 223 -11.97 -7.20 11.98
N ALA A 224 -13.02 -6.54 11.52
CA ALA A 224 -14.17 -7.23 10.91
C ALA A 224 -13.79 -8.00 9.66
N LYS A 225 -12.95 -7.44 8.78
CA LYS A 225 -12.42 -8.15 7.60
C LYS A 225 -11.64 -9.41 7.99
N ILE A 226 -10.79 -9.33 8.99
CA ILE A 226 -9.98 -10.47 9.48
C ILE A 226 -10.90 -11.57 10.05
N ILE A 227 -11.88 -11.21 10.89
CA ILE A 227 -12.85 -12.16 11.47
C ILE A 227 -13.61 -12.91 10.36
N LEU A 228 -14.16 -12.18 9.40
CA LEU A 228 -14.94 -12.76 8.31
C LEU A 228 -14.07 -13.61 7.37
N PHE A 229 -12.85 -13.18 7.06
CA PHE A 229 -11.93 -13.92 6.22
C PHE A 229 -11.45 -15.23 6.90
N HIS A 230 -11.19 -15.19 8.19
CA HIS A 230 -10.85 -16.38 8.98
C HIS A 230 -12.06 -17.29 9.23
N ARG A 231 -13.29 -16.76 9.06
CA ARG A 231 -14.56 -17.43 9.33
C ARG A 231 -14.71 -17.84 10.81
N ASP A 232 -14.27 -16.95 11.72
CA ASP A 232 -14.48 -17.14 13.15
C ASP A 232 -15.90 -16.76 13.51
N GLU A 233 -16.84 -17.70 13.39
CA GLU A 233 -18.25 -17.49 13.69
C GLU A 233 -18.49 -17.07 15.15
N THR A 234 -17.59 -17.39 16.07
CA THR A 234 -17.69 -17.00 17.49
C THR A 234 -17.49 -15.50 17.69
N LYS A 235 -16.83 -14.83 16.74
CA LYS A 235 -16.55 -13.39 16.76
C LYS A 235 -17.38 -12.57 15.74
N TYR A 236 -18.28 -13.19 14.99
CA TYR A 236 -19.15 -12.45 14.04
C TYR A 236 -19.95 -11.34 14.72
N GLN A 237 -20.42 -11.59 15.96
CA GLN A 237 -21.11 -10.54 16.73
C GLN A 237 -20.20 -9.34 17.05
N VAL A 238 -18.90 -9.54 17.23
CA VAL A 238 -17.92 -8.46 17.44
C VAL A 238 -17.82 -7.63 16.16
N ALA A 239 -17.61 -8.28 15.01
CA ALA A 239 -17.56 -7.62 13.70
C ALA A 239 -18.84 -6.82 13.42
N LEU A 240 -20.03 -7.41 13.67
CA LEU A 240 -21.30 -6.75 13.49
C LEU A 240 -21.48 -5.53 14.41
N ASN A 241 -21.04 -5.62 15.67
CA ASN A 241 -21.12 -4.51 16.62
C ASN A 241 -20.20 -3.35 16.20
N ASP A 242 -18.98 -3.65 15.72
CA ASP A 242 -18.06 -2.67 15.18
C ASP A 242 -18.68 -1.92 14.00
N MET A 243 -19.27 -2.64 13.05
CA MET A 243 -19.93 -2.02 11.89
C MET A 243 -21.16 -1.20 12.31
N LYS A 244 -21.99 -1.71 13.22
CA LYS A 244 -23.13 -0.96 13.75
C LYS A 244 -22.72 0.33 14.46
N GLU A 245 -21.63 0.32 15.23
CA GLU A 245 -21.11 1.53 15.88
C GLU A 245 -20.71 2.58 14.84
N ILE A 246 -20.04 2.18 13.77
CA ILE A 246 -19.67 3.10 12.69
C ILE A 246 -20.91 3.64 11.99
N ILE A 247 -21.89 2.79 11.67
CA ILE A 247 -23.15 3.17 11.01
C ILE A 247 -23.94 4.16 11.87
N THR A 248 -24.14 3.84 13.14
CA THR A 248 -24.97 4.67 14.05
C THR A 248 -24.27 5.95 14.47
N SER A 249 -22.97 6.06 14.27
CA SER A 249 -22.18 7.27 14.60
C SER A 249 -22.56 8.49 13.78
N GLY A 250 -23.11 8.30 12.58
CA GLY A 250 -23.41 9.36 11.63
C GLY A 250 -22.20 10.13 11.07
N ARG A 251 -20.98 9.62 11.32
CA ARG A 251 -19.74 10.26 10.84
C ARG A 251 -19.51 10.14 9.35
N TYR A 252 -20.12 9.14 8.72
CA TYR A 252 -19.90 8.80 7.32
C TYR A 252 -21.19 8.76 6.53
N GLN A 253 -21.08 9.01 5.25
CA GLN A 253 -22.22 8.99 4.33
C GLN A 253 -21.75 8.49 2.96
N LEU A 254 -22.56 7.68 2.27
CA LEU A 254 -22.28 7.32 0.89
C LEU A 254 -22.29 8.58 0.01
N ASN A 255 -21.32 8.66 -0.88
CA ASN A 255 -21.30 9.71 -1.89
C ASN A 255 -22.38 9.42 -2.94
N PRO A 256 -23.32 10.34 -3.19
CA PRO A 256 -24.37 10.14 -4.20
C PRO A 256 -23.83 10.07 -5.62
N ASP A 257 -22.68 10.68 -5.89
CA ASP A 257 -21.96 10.58 -7.17
C ASP A 257 -20.77 9.63 -7.03
N TYR A 258 -20.97 8.39 -7.48
CA TYR A 258 -19.96 7.35 -7.39
C TYR A 258 -18.70 7.65 -8.21
N GLN A 259 -18.82 8.33 -9.35
CA GLN A 259 -17.67 8.72 -10.17
C GLN A 259 -16.77 9.72 -9.45
N SER A 260 -17.37 10.68 -8.74
CA SER A 260 -16.62 11.73 -8.03
C SER A 260 -15.74 11.18 -6.90
N LEU A 261 -16.00 9.96 -6.43
CA LEU A 261 -15.11 9.31 -5.47
C LEU A 261 -13.67 9.13 -5.95
N TRP A 262 -13.46 8.99 -7.27
CA TRP A 262 -12.19 8.53 -7.83
C TRP A 262 -11.37 9.63 -8.50
N VAL A 263 -11.83 10.87 -8.40
CA VAL A 263 -11.10 12.08 -8.83
C VAL A 263 -10.49 12.79 -7.62
N LYS A 264 -9.70 13.82 -7.88
CA LYS A 264 -8.98 14.57 -6.83
C LYS A 264 -9.92 15.11 -5.76
N ASP A 265 -11.04 15.71 -6.14
CA ASP A 265 -12.01 16.30 -5.21
C ASP A 265 -12.75 15.27 -4.35
N GLY A 266 -12.69 13.98 -4.72
CA GLY A 266 -13.27 12.88 -3.94
C GLY A 266 -12.37 12.39 -2.81
N GLU A 267 -11.13 12.86 -2.69
CA GLU A 267 -10.23 12.48 -1.62
C GLU A 267 -10.77 12.96 -0.26
N TRP A 268 -10.69 12.09 0.73
CA TRP A 268 -11.13 12.36 2.10
C TRP A 268 -12.58 12.87 2.21
N CYS A 269 -13.43 12.51 1.26
CA CYS A 269 -14.85 12.86 1.29
C CYS A 269 -15.58 12.19 2.48
N ALA A 270 -16.88 12.44 2.60
CA ALA A 270 -17.70 11.89 3.69
C ALA A 270 -17.78 10.35 3.70
N GLU A 271 -17.49 9.69 2.60
CA GLU A 271 -17.46 8.24 2.49
C GLU A 271 -16.12 7.63 2.91
N SER A 272 -15.03 8.40 2.91
CA SER A 272 -13.68 7.89 3.17
C SER A 272 -13.46 7.59 4.65
N ILE A 273 -12.89 6.42 4.95
CA ILE A 273 -12.49 5.99 6.30
C ILE A 273 -10.97 5.97 6.42
N PHE A 274 -10.28 5.39 5.44
CA PHE A 274 -8.83 5.32 5.41
C PHE A 274 -8.31 5.39 3.98
N GLU A 275 -7.37 6.32 3.77
CA GLU A 275 -6.69 6.51 2.49
C GLU A 275 -5.18 6.56 2.69
N VAL A 276 -4.44 6.02 1.73
CA VAL A 276 -3.00 6.24 1.59
C VAL A 276 -2.78 7.45 0.72
N CYS A 277 -2.13 8.47 1.26
CA CYS A 277 -1.82 9.71 0.54
C CYS A 277 -0.55 9.56 -0.27
N TYR A 278 -0.53 10.19 -1.44
CA TYR A 278 0.65 10.29 -2.30
C TYR A 278 0.98 11.75 -2.57
N ALA A 279 2.27 12.05 -2.70
CA ALA A 279 2.75 13.40 -2.97
C ALA A 279 3.33 13.49 -4.39
N GLY A 280 3.02 14.59 -5.09
CA GLY A 280 3.53 14.86 -6.43
C GLY A 280 4.76 15.79 -6.47
N ASN A 281 5.31 16.16 -5.32
CA ASN A 281 6.38 17.14 -5.20
C ASN A 281 7.79 16.56 -5.34
N ASN A 282 7.96 15.24 -5.12
CA ASN A 282 9.24 14.56 -5.23
C ASN A 282 9.14 13.36 -6.19
N SER A 283 10.25 13.01 -6.84
CA SER A 283 10.32 11.81 -7.66
C SER A 283 10.29 10.57 -6.77
N GLY A 284 9.46 9.60 -7.14
CA GLY A 284 9.34 8.31 -6.43
C GLY A 284 8.34 8.28 -5.28
N GLU A 285 7.66 9.40 -4.97
CA GLU A 285 6.59 9.44 -3.96
C GLU A 285 5.18 9.38 -4.56
N GLY A 286 5.07 9.17 -5.87
CA GLY A 286 3.80 9.07 -6.58
C GLY A 286 3.18 7.68 -6.52
N PHE A 287 1.89 7.63 -6.85
CA PHE A 287 1.10 6.40 -6.90
C PHE A 287 1.40 5.60 -8.17
N GLY A 288 2.44 4.76 -8.12
CA GLY A 288 2.92 3.98 -9.27
C GLY A 288 1.89 3.03 -9.86
N LEU A 289 0.94 2.53 -9.05
CA LEU A 289 -0.14 1.66 -9.52
C LEU A 289 -1.03 2.33 -10.58
N ALA A 290 -1.29 3.64 -10.45
CA ALA A 290 -2.06 4.36 -11.45
C ALA A 290 -1.43 4.24 -12.83
N ARG A 291 -0.10 4.33 -12.92
CA ARG A 291 0.62 4.13 -14.18
C ARG A 291 0.54 2.67 -14.67
N SER A 292 0.68 1.71 -13.77
CA SER A 292 0.61 0.28 -14.15
C SER A 292 -0.74 -0.09 -14.76
N LEU A 293 -1.85 0.47 -14.24
CA LEU A 293 -3.21 0.15 -14.68
C LEU A 293 -3.76 1.09 -15.74
N GLY A 294 -3.21 2.29 -15.88
CA GLY A 294 -3.65 3.25 -16.91
C GLY A 294 -3.44 2.70 -18.30
N GLY A 295 -4.32 3.10 -19.23
CA GLY A 295 -4.26 2.67 -20.63
C GLY A 295 -2.91 3.03 -21.27
N ARG A 296 -2.40 2.10 -22.08
CA ARG A 296 -1.08 2.21 -22.70
C ARG A 296 -1.06 3.27 -23.79
N ASN A 297 -0.04 4.14 -23.74
CA ASN A 297 0.19 5.17 -24.74
C ASN A 297 -1.05 6.06 -25.00
N ILE A 298 -1.77 6.44 -23.96
CA ILE A 298 -2.88 7.37 -24.09
C ILE A 298 -2.35 8.73 -24.54
N VAL A 299 -2.95 9.25 -25.62
CA VAL A 299 -2.84 10.64 -26.03
C VAL A 299 -4.22 11.28 -25.87
N ASP A 300 -4.38 12.11 -24.85
CA ASP A 300 -5.63 12.83 -24.59
C ASP A 300 -5.38 14.32 -24.77
N PRO A 301 -6.05 15.01 -25.72
CA PRO A 301 -5.83 16.45 -25.95
C PRO A 301 -6.50 17.34 -24.90
N ARG A 302 -7.38 16.80 -24.04
CA ARG A 302 -8.05 17.56 -22.97
C ARG A 302 -7.06 18.01 -21.90
N SER A 303 -7.31 19.17 -21.29
CA SER A 303 -6.57 19.66 -20.11
C SER A 303 -7.00 18.92 -18.83
N ALA A 304 -6.35 19.24 -17.71
CA ALA A 304 -6.76 18.75 -16.38
C ALA A 304 -8.20 19.18 -16.04
N GLU A 305 -8.54 20.44 -16.29
CA GLU A 305 -9.88 21.00 -16.02
C GLU A 305 -10.95 20.42 -16.95
N GLN A 306 -10.56 19.88 -18.09
CA GLN A 306 -11.45 19.19 -19.04
C GLN A 306 -11.54 17.68 -18.76
N GLY A 307 -10.94 17.19 -17.67
CA GLY A 307 -10.95 15.77 -17.28
C GLY A 307 -10.06 14.88 -18.15
N GLY A 308 -8.93 15.43 -18.64
CA GLY A 308 -7.98 14.70 -19.47
C GLY A 308 -7.36 13.51 -18.72
N LEU A 309 -7.23 12.38 -19.40
CA LEU A 309 -6.59 11.17 -18.90
C LEU A 309 -5.06 11.24 -19.09
N GLY A 310 -4.33 10.65 -18.16
CA GLY A 310 -2.89 10.39 -18.27
C GLY A 310 -2.62 9.04 -18.94
N GLU A 311 -1.39 8.84 -19.40
CA GLU A 311 -0.95 7.56 -19.95
C GLU A 311 -0.54 6.57 -18.86
N GLY A 312 -0.58 5.27 -19.18
CA GLY A 312 -0.08 4.20 -18.35
C GLY A 312 0.60 3.10 -19.15
N TYR A 313 0.90 2.00 -18.47
CA TYR A 313 1.51 0.81 -19.08
C TYR A 313 0.50 -0.24 -19.54
N GLY A 314 -0.75 -0.16 -19.08
CA GLY A 314 -1.79 -1.14 -19.38
C GLY A 314 -1.48 -2.55 -18.85
N GLN A 315 -0.75 -2.66 -17.73
CA GLN A 315 -0.27 -3.97 -17.23
C GLN A 315 -1.38 -4.85 -16.67
N ASN A 316 -2.49 -4.25 -16.24
CA ASN A 316 -3.71 -4.95 -15.89
C ASN A 316 -4.82 -4.34 -16.75
N THR A 317 -5.40 -5.12 -17.64
CA THR A 317 -6.51 -4.67 -18.50
C THR A 317 -7.85 -4.89 -17.81
N MET A 318 -8.86 -4.14 -18.22
CA MET A 318 -10.23 -4.28 -17.73
C MET A 318 -10.99 -5.25 -18.66
N PRO A 319 -11.43 -6.42 -18.17
CA PRO A 319 -12.17 -7.37 -18.99
C PRO A 319 -13.63 -6.93 -19.20
N SER A 320 -14.20 -7.26 -20.34
CA SER A 320 -15.61 -6.97 -20.65
C SER A 320 -16.58 -7.72 -19.73
N THR A 321 -16.16 -8.81 -19.13
CA THR A 321 -16.93 -9.54 -18.11
C THR A 321 -17.31 -8.61 -16.96
N VAL A 322 -16.37 -7.80 -16.45
CA VAL A 322 -16.62 -6.81 -15.38
C VAL A 322 -17.61 -5.73 -15.87
N TYR A 323 -17.41 -5.21 -17.08
CA TYR A 323 -18.35 -4.24 -17.67
C TYR A 323 -19.78 -4.79 -17.74
N ASN A 324 -19.92 -6.05 -18.15
CA ASN A 324 -21.21 -6.72 -18.36
C ASN A 324 -21.90 -7.14 -17.04
N MET A 325 -21.22 -7.11 -15.90
CA MET A 325 -21.82 -7.37 -14.58
C MET A 325 -22.76 -6.24 -14.15
N PHE A 326 -22.56 -5.03 -14.66
CA PHE A 326 -23.40 -3.88 -14.31
C PHE A 326 -24.69 -3.90 -15.13
N LYS A 327 -25.82 -3.77 -14.44
CA LYS A 327 -27.12 -3.63 -15.08
C LYS A 327 -27.26 -2.27 -15.76
N GLU A 328 -28.17 -2.18 -16.74
CA GLU A 328 -28.52 -0.89 -17.33
C GLU A 328 -29.00 0.09 -16.25
N GLY A 329 -28.46 1.32 -16.28
CA GLY A 329 -28.78 2.36 -15.31
C GLY A 329 -27.98 2.27 -14.00
N ASP A 330 -27.08 1.30 -13.83
CA ASP A 330 -26.17 1.26 -12.68
C ASP A 330 -25.02 2.27 -12.86
N THR A 331 -25.11 3.39 -12.16
CA THR A 331 -24.16 4.51 -12.25
C THR A 331 -22.76 4.15 -11.75
N ARG A 332 -22.59 3.00 -11.09
CA ARG A 332 -21.24 2.52 -10.66
C ARG A 332 -20.42 2.03 -11.83
N ARG A 333 -21.04 1.64 -12.95
CA ARG A 333 -20.33 1.19 -14.14
C ARG A 333 -19.38 2.26 -14.67
N GLU A 334 -19.88 3.48 -14.86
CA GLU A 334 -19.08 4.61 -15.36
C GLU A 334 -17.98 5.05 -14.37
N GLY A 335 -18.16 4.80 -13.08
CA GLY A 335 -17.14 5.02 -12.05
C GLY A 335 -16.19 3.84 -11.81
N THR A 336 -16.37 2.73 -12.56
CA THR A 336 -15.51 1.55 -12.48
C THR A 336 -14.75 1.32 -13.78
N VAL A 337 -15.44 1.47 -14.91
CA VAL A 337 -14.91 1.14 -16.25
C VAL A 337 -14.87 2.38 -17.14
N ILE A 338 -13.72 2.63 -17.76
CA ILE A 338 -13.57 3.57 -18.87
C ILE A 338 -13.82 2.81 -20.16
N VAL A 339 -14.70 3.34 -21.01
CA VAL A 339 -14.86 2.89 -22.41
C VAL A 339 -14.09 3.85 -23.30
N TYR A 340 -12.95 3.44 -23.83
CA TYR A 340 -12.07 4.33 -24.59
C TYR A 340 -12.71 4.88 -25.88
N ALA A 341 -13.62 4.12 -26.49
CA ALA A 341 -14.40 4.61 -27.62
C ALA A 341 -15.32 5.79 -27.25
N ASP A 342 -15.84 5.81 -26.02
CA ASP A 342 -16.66 6.94 -25.53
C ASP A 342 -15.79 8.15 -25.20
N GLU A 343 -14.58 7.96 -24.71
CA GLU A 343 -13.61 9.05 -24.53
C GLU A 343 -13.23 9.69 -25.89
N ALA A 344 -13.04 8.87 -26.91
CA ALA A 344 -12.79 9.37 -28.27
C ALA A 344 -13.98 10.20 -28.82
N LYS A 345 -15.24 9.77 -28.57
CA LYS A 345 -16.44 10.55 -28.95
C LYS A 345 -16.49 11.89 -28.21
N LYS A 346 -16.24 11.91 -26.89
CA LYS A 346 -16.20 13.15 -26.10
C LYS A 346 -15.22 14.15 -26.69
N VAL A 347 -14.00 13.70 -27.02
CA VAL A 347 -12.99 14.57 -27.64
C VAL A 347 -13.45 15.06 -28.99
N ALA A 348 -14.04 14.21 -29.85
CA ALA A 348 -14.57 14.62 -31.16
C ALA A 348 -15.69 15.67 -31.04
N GLU A 349 -16.58 15.53 -30.06
CA GLU A 349 -17.64 16.52 -29.78
C GLU A 349 -17.06 17.86 -29.31
N MET A 350 -16.03 17.84 -28.47
CA MET A 350 -15.33 19.06 -28.02
C MET A 350 -14.64 19.77 -29.18
N VAL A 351 -14.02 19.03 -30.10
CA VAL A 351 -13.44 19.59 -31.34
C VAL A 351 -14.55 20.23 -32.20
N ALA A 352 -15.69 19.55 -32.37
CA ALA A 352 -16.81 20.08 -33.14
C ALA A 352 -17.39 21.37 -32.55
N LYS A 353 -17.35 21.53 -31.21
CA LYS A 353 -17.77 22.73 -30.49
C LYS A 353 -16.70 23.83 -30.46
N GLY A 354 -15.48 23.58 -30.94
CA GLY A 354 -14.37 24.51 -30.88
C GLY A 354 -13.71 24.64 -29.50
N GLU A 355 -14.00 23.71 -28.58
CA GLU A 355 -13.42 23.61 -27.25
C GLU A 355 -12.01 23.01 -27.26
N LEU A 356 -11.69 22.28 -28.34
CA LEU A 356 -10.36 21.73 -28.63
C LEU A 356 -9.94 22.12 -30.05
N PRO A 357 -8.62 22.18 -30.34
CA PRO A 357 -8.11 22.49 -31.67
C PRO A 357 -8.61 21.50 -32.74
N ALA A 358 -8.84 21.98 -33.94
CA ALA A 358 -9.18 21.13 -35.08
C ALA A 358 -8.09 20.05 -35.31
N GLY A 359 -8.53 18.81 -35.54
CA GLY A 359 -7.62 17.67 -35.71
C GLY A 359 -7.15 17.02 -34.41
N SER A 360 -7.55 17.52 -33.24
CA SER A 360 -7.32 16.83 -31.97
C SER A 360 -8.09 15.49 -31.93
N ALA A 361 -7.44 14.44 -31.43
CA ALA A 361 -8.06 13.11 -31.31
C ALA A 361 -7.57 12.41 -30.04
N PHE A 362 -8.47 11.65 -29.39
CA PHE A 362 -8.10 10.73 -28.34
C PHE A 362 -7.50 9.46 -28.96
N GLN A 363 -6.41 8.98 -28.39
CA GLN A 363 -5.75 7.74 -28.81
C GLN A 363 -5.37 6.89 -27.61
N VAL A 364 -5.40 5.59 -27.79
CA VAL A 364 -4.90 4.57 -26.86
C VAL A 364 -4.34 3.43 -27.70
N SER A 365 -3.27 2.79 -27.24
CA SER A 365 -2.70 1.65 -27.97
C SER A 365 -3.63 0.43 -27.87
N ASP A 366 -3.91 -0.20 -29.01
CA ASP A 366 -4.57 -1.51 -29.11
C ASP A 366 -3.57 -2.67 -29.12
N GLN A 367 -2.25 -2.37 -29.11
CA GLN A 367 -1.16 -3.35 -29.09
C GLN A 367 -0.85 -3.75 -27.64
N GLN A 368 -1.85 -4.32 -26.98
CA GLN A 368 -1.79 -4.80 -25.60
C GLN A 368 -2.34 -6.22 -25.51
N GLU A 369 -1.81 -7.01 -24.57
CA GLU A 369 -2.40 -8.29 -24.19
C GLU A 369 -3.82 -8.06 -23.64
N ASN A 370 -4.76 -8.92 -23.96
CA ASN A 370 -6.15 -8.93 -23.50
C ASN A 370 -6.85 -7.54 -23.59
N TYR A 371 -6.56 -6.78 -24.65
CA TYR A 371 -7.15 -5.45 -24.84
C TYR A 371 -8.57 -5.53 -25.43
N GLU A 372 -9.54 -5.06 -24.69
CA GLU A 372 -10.96 -5.03 -25.09
C GLU A 372 -11.52 -3.60 -25.25
N GLY A 373 -10.67 -2.59 -25.32
CA GLY A 373 -11.09 -1.19 -25.45
C GLY A 373 -11.59 -0.57 -24.14
N LEU A 374 -11.32 -1.22 -23.00
CA LEU A 374 -11.76 -0.82 -21.68
C LEU A 374 -10.58 -0.49 -20.77
N GLY A 375 -10.82 0.33 -19.76
CA GLY A 375 -9.82 0.72 -18.76
C GLY A 375 -10.40 0.87 -17.35
N HIS A 376 -9.53 0.85 -16.36
CA HIS A 376 -9.88 1.05 -14.96
C HIS A 376 -10.17 2.52 -14.66
N TYR A 377 -11.38 2.86 -14.23
CA TYR A 377 -11.72 4.24 -13.88
C TYR A 377 -11.13 4.68 -12.53
N LYS A 378 -11.21 3.81 -11.51
CA LYS A 378 -10.88 4.15 -10.12
C LYS A 378 -9.43 4.57 -9.91
N ILE A 379 -8.51 3.96 -10.63
CA ILE A 379 -7.05 4.10 -10.44
C ILE A 379 -6.38 4.65 -11.71
N HIS A 380 -7.15 5.14 -12.67
CA HIS A 380 -6.59 5.66 -13.91
C HIS A 380 -5.76 6.93 -13.67
N PRO A 381 -4.57 7.07 -14.29
CA PRO A 381 -3.85 8.33 -14.32
C PRO A 381 -4.71 9.47 -14.87
N ARG A 382 -4.71 10.62 -14.21
CA ARG A 382 -5.42 11.82 -14.67
C ARG A 382 -4.48 13.00 -14.70
N LYS A 383 -4.68 13.90 -15.65
CA LYS A 383 -3.86 15.12 -15.75
C LYS A 383 -3.98 16.01 -14.52
N GLU A 384 -5.12 16.01 -13.84
CA GLU A 384 -5.33 16.75 -12.58
C GLU A 384 -4.43 16.29 -11.42
N THR A 385 -4.01 15.01 -11.44
CA THR A 385 -3.15 14.42 -10.41
C THR A 385 -1.77 14.04 -10.93
N THR A 386 -1.39 14.58 -12.11
CA THR A 386 -0.06 14.38 -12.67
C THR A 386 0.90 15.42 -12.09
N SER A 387 2.01 14.97 -11.52
CA SER A 387 3.06 15.82 -10.98
C SER A 387 3.80 16.58 -12.11
N THR A 388 4.30 17.77 -11.77
CA THR A 388 5.28 18.48 -12.61
C THR A 388 6.69 17.90 -12.49
N VAL A 389 6.93 17.06 -11.46
CA VAL A 389 8.20 16.36 -11.22
C VAL A 389 8.04 14.93 -11.71
N ASN A 390 8.76 14.55 -12.75
CA ASN A 390 8.65 13.23 -13.41
C ASN A 390 7.18 12.87 -13.75
N PRO A 391 6.52 13.61 -14.64
CA PRO A 391 5.07 13.50 -14.86
C PRO A 391 4.62 12.15 -15.41
N THR A 392 5.54 11.37 -15.98
CA THR A 392 5.22 10.05 -16.52
C THR A 392 5.12 8.95 -15.46
N ASP A 393 5.65 9.17 -14.25
CA ASP A 393 5.71 8.16 -13.19
C ASP A 393 5.12 8.64 -11.85
N ASN A 394 4.76 9.92 -11.75
CA ASN A 394 4.48 10.53 -10.47
C ASN A 394 3.07 11.11 -10.43
N TYR A 395 2.11 10.25 -10.10
CA TYR A 395 0.70 10.59 -9.89
C TYR A 395 0.45 10.73 -8.39
N TYR A 396 -0.36 11.72 -7.95
CA TYR A 396 -0.58 12.01 -6.52
C TYR A 396 -2.05 11.93 -6.09
N ASN A 397 -2.84 11.07 -6.72
CA ASN A 397 -4.16 10.74 -6.22
C ASN A 397 -4.06 9.77 -5.04
N SER A 398 -4.77 10.06 -3.95
CA SER A 398 -4.82 9.18 -2.78
C SER A 398 -5.52 7.87 -3.10
N TRP A 399 -5.05 6.79 -2.48
CA TRP A 399 -5.65 5.47 -2.62
C TRP A 399 -6.61 5.19 -1.47
N ARG A 400 -7.90 5.00 -1.78
CA ARG A 400 -8.97 4.72 -0.82
C ARG A 400 -8.97 3.25 -0.46
N ILE A 401 -8.45 2.94 0.74
CA ILE A 401 -8.35 1.57 1.24
C ILE A 401 -9.67 1.12 1.85
N TYR A 402 -10.28 1.98 2.67
CA TYR A 402 -11.55 1.71 3.35
C TYR A 402 -12.54 2.86 3.17
N ARG A 403 -13.77 2.49 2.84
CA ARG A 403 -14.90 3.40 2.63
C ARG A 403 -16.12 2.95 3.42
N TYR A 404 -17.06 3.86 3.61
CA TYR A 404 -18.32 3.55 4.29
C TYR A 404 -19.14 2.45 3.60
N ALA A 405 -19.04 2.32 2.29
CA ALA A 405 -19.61 1.20 1.55
C ALA A 405 -19.09 -0.17 2.05
N ASP A 406 -17.79 -0.27 2.41
CA ASP A 406 -17.23 -1.50 2.99
C ASP A 406 -17.88 -1.84 4.33
N VAL A 407 -18.16 -0.82 5.17
CA VAL A 407 -18.83 -1.00 6.47
C VAL A 407 -20.23 -1.60 6.28
N LEU A 408 -20.99 -1.07 5.32
CA LEU A 408 -22.34 -1.54 5.05
C LEU A 408 -22.34 -2.99 4.53
N LEU A 409 -21.40 -3.33 3.64
CA LEU A 409 -21.27 -4.68 3.10
C LEU A 409 -20.82 -5.68 4.16
N LEU A 410 -19.85 -5.31 5.02
CA LEU A 410 -19.38 -6.17 6.11
C LEU A 410 -20.46 -6.38 7.19
N ALA A 411 -21.31 -5.35 7.45
CA ALA A 411 -22.44 -5.49 8.37
C ALA A 411 -23.49 -6.52 7.89
N VAL A 412 -23.60 -6.75 6.58
CA VAL A 412 -24.48 -7.78 6.01
C VAL A 412 -23.81 -9.17 6.04
N GLY A 413 -22.47 -9.21 5.95
CA GLY A 413 -21.71 -10.46 5.96
C GLY A 413 -21.45 -11.05 7.35
N ALA A 414 -21.56 -10.22 8.40
CA ALA A 414 -21.43 -10.61 9.80
C ALA A 414 -22.79 -10.86 10.45
#